data_d38955d134c8cbc8cacdaf616c748668
#
_entry.id   d38955d134c8cbc8cacdaf616c748668
#
_cell.length_a   1.000
_cell.length_b   1.000
_cell.length_c   1.000
_cell.angle_alpha   90.00
_cell.angle_beta   90.00
_cell.angle_gamma   90.00
#
_symmetry.space_group_name_H-M   'P 1'
#
loop_
_entity.id
_entity.type
_entity.pdbx_description
1 polymer ?
#
loop_
_entity_poly.entity_id
_entity_poly.type
_entity_poly.pdbx_seq_one_letter_code
_entity_poly.pdbx_strand_id
1 'polypeptide(L)'
;MQNDSIEFLDEFIKEMKKVMLMHNIEKGCNWKTENYDNLVNNLYEEIHEFEIKDDPQQELIDIANTSFILWARNKFFKKGV
;
A
#
# COMPACT_ATOMS: atom_id res chain seq x y z
N MET A 1 -28.88 10.44 -0.87
CA MET A 1 -27.67 9.79 -1.36
C MET A 1 -27.06 8.92 -0.30
N GLN A 2 -26.89 7.68 -0.59
CA GLN A 2 -26.29 6.77 0.38
C GLN A 2 -24.80 7.02 0.49
N ASN A 3 -24.28 6.80 1.68
CA ASN A 3 -22.85 6.92 1.91
C ASN A 3 -22.17 5.54 1.99
N ASP A 4 -22.70 4.62 1.19
CA ASP A 4 -22.15 3.27 1.14
C ASP A 4 -20.66 3.30 0.81
N SER A 5 -20.24 4.25 -0.02
CA SER A 5 -18.85 4.38 -0.41
C SER A 5 -17.93 4.61 0.79
N ILE A 6 -18.40 5.42 1.75
CA ILE A 6 -17.61 5.68 2.95
C ILE A 6 -17.49 4.40 3.79
N GLU A 7 -18.58 3.66 3.92
CA GLU A 7 -18.56 2.40 4.67
C GLU A 7 -17.64 1.37 4.01
N PHE A 8 -17.69 1.28 2.69
CA PHE A 8 -16.83 0.38 1.94
C PHE A 8 -15.37 0.80 2.06
N LEU A 9 -15.12 2.10 2.05
CA LEU A 9 -13.76 2.62 2.22
C LEU A 9 -13.22 2.27 3.61
N ASP A 10 -14.05 2.40 4.65
CA ASP A 10 -13.63 2.03 5.99
C ASP A 10 -13.20 0.57 6.05
N GLU A 11 -13.95 -0.29 5.38
CA GLU A 11 -13.63 -1.71 5.32
C GLU A 11 -12.30 -1.95 4.60
N PHE A 12 -12.08 -1.22 3.51
CA PHE A 12 -10.85 -1.29 2.74
C PHE A 12 -9.65 -0.86 3.59
N ILE A 13 -9.80 0.24 4.32
CA ILE A 13 -8.74 0.75 5.20
C ILE A 13 -8.43 -0.26 6.30
N LYS A 14 -9.45 -0.90 6.82
CA LYS A 14 -9.27 -1.93 7.84
C LYS A 14 -8.39 -3.07 7.33
N GLU A 15 -8.64 -3.51 6.10
CA GLU A 15 -7.84 -4.56 5.48
C GLU A 15 -6.41 -4.08 5.21
N MET A 16 -6.25 -2.83 4.79
CA MET A 16 -4.94 -2.25 4.60
C MET A 16 -4.12 -2.28 5.90
N LYS A 17 -4.74 -1.86 6.98
CA LYS A 17 -4.07 -1.84 8.30
C LYS A 17 -3.65 -3.23 8.74
N LYS A 18 -4.51 -4.19 8.51
CA LYS A 18 -4.23 -5.58 8.88
C LYS A 18 -2.97 -6.09 8.18
N VAL A 19 -2.87 -5.87 6.88
CA VAL A 19 -1.73 -6.32 6.10
C VAL A 19 -0.47 -5.56 6.50
N MET A 20 -0.58 -4.25 6.75
CA MET A 20 0.56 -3.46 7.19
C MET A 20 1.13 -3.96 8.50
N LEU A 21 0.26 -4.31 9.44
CA LEU A 21 0.72 -4.84 10.73
C LEU A 21 1.45 -6.17 10.56
N MET A 22 0.97 -7.01 9.68
CA MET A 22 1.64 -8.27 9.39
C MET A 22 3.04 -8.05 8.83
N HIS A 23 3.16 -7.13 7.89
CA HIS A 23 4.45 -6.83 7.28
C HIS A 23 5.42 -6.21 8.27
N ASN A 24 4.93 -5.34 9.15
CA ASN A 24 5.78 -4.72 10.16
C ASN A 24 6.35 -5.74 11.13
N ILE A 25 5.55 -6.73 11.48
CA ILE A 25 6.01 -7.78 12.38
C ILE A 25 7.10 -8.62 11.72
N GLU A 26 6.95 -8.90 10.42
CA GLU A 26 7.89 -9.76 9.73
C GLU A 26 9.15 -9.06 9.24
N LYS A 27 9.00 -7.84 8.73
CA LYS A 27 10.08 -7.18 8.01
C LYS A 27 10.56 -5.88 8.64
N GLY A 28 9.87 -5.44 9.70
CA GLY A 28 10.16 -4.15 10.26
C GLY A 28 9.59 -3.04 9.40
N CYS A 29 9.84 -1.83 9.81
CA CYS A 29 9.26 -0.66 9.19
C CYS A 29 10.32 0.14 8.46
N ASN A 30 10.90 -0.43 7.40
CA ASN A 30 12.01 0.22 6.71
C ASN A 30 11.63 0.99 5.44
N TRP A 31 10.35 1.13 5.14
CA TRP A 31 9.95 1.92 3.97
C TRP A 31 10.33 3.39 4.10
N LYS A 32 10.55 3.85 5.32
CA LYS A 32 10.93 5.25 5.57
C LYS A 32 12.32 5.57 5.05
N THR A 33 13.20 4.58 5.02
CA THR A 33 14.58 4.76 4.58
C THR A 33 14.92 3.97 3.32
N GLU A 34 14.00 3.19 2.83
CA GLU A 34 14.22 2.38 1.63
C GLU A 34 14.45 3.28 0.42
N ASN A 35 15.21 2.78 -0.54
CA ASN A 35 15.43 3.48 -1.80
C ASN A 35 14.08 3.74 -2.47
N TYR A 36 13.83 5.00 -2.84
CA TYR A 36 12.56 5.40 -3.42
C TYR A 36 12.24 4.61 -4.69
N ASP A 37 13.23 4.39 -5.54
CA ASP A 37 13.02 3.65 -6.79
C ASP A 37 12.59 2.23 -6.52
N ASN A 38 13.09 1.61 -5.44
CA ASN A 38 12.64 0.28 -5.05
C ASN A 38 11.18 0.27 -4.65
N LEU A 39 10.74 1.32 -3.95
CA LEU A 39 9.32 1.44 -3.58
C LEU A 39 8.43 1.57 -4.81
N VAL A 40 8.86 2.37 -5.78
CA VAL A 40 8.12 2.54 -7.02
C VAL A 40 8.07 1.21 -7.79
N ASN A 41 9.19 0.50 -7.84
CA ASN A 41 9.24 -0.79 -8.54
C ASN A 41 8.31 -1.80 -7.88
N ASN A 42 8.20 -1.78 -6.55
CA ASN A 42 7.27 -2.65 -5.84
C ASN A 42 5.84 -2.40 -6.28
N LEU A 43 5.47 -1.14 -6.49
CA LEU A 43 4.13 -0.83 -6.97
C LEU A 43 3.89 -1.43 -8.35
N TYR A 44 4.85 -1.29 -9.26
CA TYR A 44 4.71 -1.87 -10.59
C TYR A 44 4.58 -3.38 -10.55
N GLU A 45 5.35 -4.03 -9.68
CA GLU A 45 5.27 -5.48 -9.53
C GLU A 45 3.90 -5.92 -9.03
N GLU A 46 3.34 -5.17 -8.10
CA GLU A 46 2.03 -5.50 -7.57
C GLU A 46 0.91 -5.29 -8.59
N ILE A 47 1.05 -4.25 -9.41
CA ILE A 47 0.11 -4.04 -10.50
C ILE A 47 0.19 -5.20 -11.50
N HIS A 48 1.39 -5.65 -11.80
CA HIS A 48 1.57 -6.79 -12.68
C HIS A 48 0.94 -8.05 -12.10
N GLU A 49 1.13 -8.30 -10.83
CA GLU A 49 0.53 -9.44 -10.16
C GLU A 49 -1.00 -9.36 -10.18
N PHE A 50 -1.53 -8.15 -10.00
CA PHE A 50 -2.97 -7.94 -10.08
C PHE A 50 -3.52 -8.36 -11.44
N GLU A 51 -2.76 -8.08 -12.50
CA GLU A 51 -3.22 -8.38 -13.85
C GLU A 51 -3.25 -9.87 -14.16
N ILE A 52 -2.41 -10.66 -13.50
CA ILE A 52 -2.26 -12.06 -13.83
C ILE A 52 -2.88 -13.03 -12.83
N LYS A 53 -3.36 -12.52 -11.69
CA LYS A 53 -3.94 -13.39 -10.66
C LYS A 53 -5.45 -13.53 -10.81
N ASP A 54 -5.94 -14.71 -10.44
CA ASP A 54 -7.37 -14.99 -10.51
C ASP A 54 -8.16 -14.24 -9.44
N ASP A 55 -7.57 -14.08 -8.26
CA ASP A 55 -8.23 -13.38 -7.15
C ASP A 55 -7.49 -12.08 -6.89
N PRO A 56 -7.97 -10.95 -7.40
CA PRO A 56 -7.27 -9.68 -7.29
C PRO A 56 -7.47 -8.95 -5.97
N GLN A 57 -8.32 -9.45 -5.08
CA GLN A 57 -8.65 -8.70 -3.87
C GLN A 57 -7.43 -8.41 -3.01
N GLN A 58 -6.60 -9.42 -2.78
CA GLN A 58 -5.40 -9.23 -1.97
C GLN A 58 -4.42 -8.30 -2.67
N GLU A 59 -4.29 -8.44 -3.98
CA GLU A 59 -3.36 -7.58 -4.74
C GLU A 59 -3.80 -6.12 -4.70
N LEU A 60 -5.10 -5.86 -4.69
CA LEU A 60 -5.59 -4.49 -4.58
C LEU A 60 -5.24 -3.87 -3.23
N ILE A 61 -5.29 -4.66 -2.16
CA ILE A 61 -4.86 -4.19 -0.85
C ILE A 61 -3.36 -3.90 -0.85
N ASP A 62 -2.57 -4.77 -1.47
CA ASP A 62 -1.12 -4.56 -1.56
C ASP A 62 -0.79 -3.31 -2.36
N ILE A 63 -1.49 -3.08 -3.47
CA ILE A 63 -1.31 -1.88 -4.28
C ILE A 63 -1.66 -0.64 -3.47
N ALA A 64 -2.77 -0.70 -2.73
CA ALA A 64 -3.18 0.43 -1.90
C ALA A 64 -2.16 0.74 -0.82
N ASN A 65 -1.61 -0.29 -0.17
CA ASN A 65 -0.61 -0.10 0.87
C ASN A 65 0.68 0.49 0.29
N THR A 66 1.10 0.02 -0.86
CA THR A 66 2.30 0.57 -1.50
C THR A 66 2.07 2.01 -1.94
N SER A 67 0.89 2.30 -2.45
CA SER A 67 0.53 3.68 -2.80
C SER A 67 0.56 4.58 -1.57
N PHE A 68 0.03 4.08 -0.45
CA PHE A 68 0.08 4.85 0.79
C PHE A 68 1.53 5.11 1.21
N ILE A 69 2.38 4.09 1.12
CA ILE A 69 3.79 4.22 1.49
C ILE A 69 4.47 5.30 0.66
N LEU A 70 4.24 5.30 -0.65
CA LEU A 70 4.80 6.31 -1.52
C LEU A 70 4.29 7.71 -1.17
N TRP A 71 2.99 7.81 -0.93
CA TRP A 71 2.38 9.07 -0.53
C TRP A 71 2.99 9.58 0.77
N ALA A 72 3.07 8.72 1.78
CA ALA A 72 3.60 9.10 3.08
C ALA A 72 5.08 9.44 3.01
N ARG A 73 5.83 8.68 2.21
CA ARG A 73 7.25 8.94 2.01
C ARG A 73 7.46 10.34 1.44
N ASN A 74 6.67 10.71 0.44
CA ASN A 74 6.77 12.03 -0.17
C ASN A 74 6.32 13.13 0.77
N LYS A 75 5.29 12.87 1.57
CA LYS A 75 4.74 13.90 2.43
C LYS A 75 5.57 14.14 3.68
N PHE A 76 6.03 13.07 4.32
CA PHE A 76 6.64 13.18 5.64
C PHE A 76 8.14 12.99 5.66
N PHE A 77 8.71 12.36 4.65
CA PHE A 77 10.13 12.01 4.63
C PHE A 77 10.84 12.47 3.38
N LYS A 78 10.28 13.44 2.71
CA LYS A 78 10.89 14.00 1.52
C LYS A 78 12.16 14.74 1.92
N LYS A 79 13.26 14.30 1.35
CA LYS A 79 14.53 14.94 1.65
C LYS A 79 14.67 16.23 0.89
N GLY A 80 15.15 17.21 1.62
CA GLY A 80 15.36 18.55 1.22
C GLY A 80 15.66 18.82 -0.23
N VAL A 81 14.72 18.73 -0.94
CA VAL A 81 14.88 19.00 -2.35
C VAL A 81 14.59 20.47 -2.58
#